data_a0ba74a98ffd751caef8b62d2dffe9cb
#
_entry.id   a0ba74a98ffd751caef8b62d2dffe9cb
#
_cell.length_a   1.000
_cell.length_b   1.000
_cell.length_c   1.000
_cell.angle_alpha   90.00
_cell.angle_beta   90.00
_cell.angle_gamma   90.00
#
_symmetry.space_group_name_H-M   'P 1'
#
loop_
_entity.id
_entity.type
_entity.pdbx_description
1 polymer ?
#
loop_
_entity_poly.entity_id
_entity_poly.type
_entity_poly.pdbx_seq_one_letter_code
_entity_poly.pdbx_strand_id
1 'polypeptide(L)'
;MTCRVARSFPNQTAYSSEKGGRPVSTFSLPSVQSAITVLLIDAHKDDRQYWAQRLLISSPDYVVLEAETGAAALAICRSQRVDCVVLELTLPDMSGFQALTQLVSRAYYPAPAVIFLSRTTLQPMADLAMKNGAQAYLIKSHISGDNLDRAIRKALAPVGSSHEKLVAT
;
A
#
# COMPACT_ATOMS: atom_id res chain seq x y z
N MET A 1 10.51 4.88 -24.04
CA MET A 1 10.07 6.21 -24.49
C MET A 1 8.61 6.11 -24.89
N THR A 2 7.73 6.60 -24.11
CA THR A 2 6.60 7.48 -24.49
C THR A 2 5.75 7.75 -23.26
N CYS A 3 6.02 8.88 -22.68
CA CYS A 3 5.23 9.53 -21.65
C CYS A 3 3.96 10.06 -22.32
N ARG A 4 2.78 9.80 -21.78
CA ARG A 4 1.56 10.52 -22.17
C ARG A 4 1.02 11.32 -21.01
N VAL A 5 1.23 12.62 -21.15
CA VAL A 5 0.88 13.70 -20.23
C VAL A 5 -0.57 14.15 -20.45
N ALA A 6 -1.20 14.45 -19.32
CA ALA A 6 -2.18 15.50 -19.04
C ALA A 6 -3.41 15.66 -19.96
N ARG A 7 -4.57 15.66 -19.33
CA ARG A 7 -5.72 16.45 -19.80
C ARG A 7 -5.94 17.66 -18.89
N SER A 8 -5.81 18.82 -19.52
CA SER A 8 -6.18 20.15 -19.03
C SER A 8 -7.64 20.22 -18.65
N PHE A 9 -7.94 20.88 -17.53
CA PHE A 9 -9.26 21.37 -17.20
C PHE A 9 -9.40 22.83 -17.60
N PRO A 10 -10.50 23.22 -18.23
CA PRO A 10 -10.78 24.63 -18.50
C PRO A 10 -11.56 25.28 -17.35
N ASN A 11 -11.00 26.40 -16.95
CA ASN A 11 -11.58 27.70 -16.63
C ASN A 11 -12.76 27.85 -15.65
N GLN A 12 -12.42 28.67 -14.68
CA GLN A 12 -13.31 29.33 -13.71
C GLN A 12 -14.26 30.29 -14.41
N THR A 13 -15.51 30.30 -14.00
CA THR A 13 -16.38 31.47 -14.15
C THR A 13 -16.89 31.87 -12.77
N ALA A 14 -16.49 33.06 -12.35
CA ALA A 14 -17.03 33.72 -11.18
C ALA A 14 -18.50 34.09 -11.44
N TYR A 15 -19.37 33.86 -10.45
CA TYR A 15 -20.70 34.43 -10.46
C TYR A 15 -21.02 35.15 -9.15
N SER A 16 -21.48 36.36 -9.34
CA SER A 16 -21.76 37.36 -8.31
C SER A 16 -22.97 37.02 -7.43
N SER A 17 -22.92 37.55 -6.25
CA SER A 17 -23.90 37.75 -5.19
C SER A 17 -25.32 38.05 -5.67
N GLU A 18 -26.30 37.28 -5.16
CA GLU A 18 -27.63 37.80 -4.85
C GLU A 18 -28.22 37.17 -3.58
N LYS A 19 -28.99 38.01 -2.86
CA LYS A 19 -29.52 37.79 -1.52
C LYS A 19 -30.77 36.89 -1.50
N GLY A 20 -30.83 36.00 -0.52
CA GLY A 20 -32.09 35.42 -0.03
C GLY A 20 -32.44 34.04 -0.61
N GLY A 21 -32.01 32.98 0.03
CA GLY A 21 -32.40 31.61 -0.31
C GLY A 21 -31.91 30.61 0.72
N ARG A 22 -32.77 29.69 1.07
CA ARG A 22 -32.64 28.54 1.97
C ARG A 22 -31.24 27.93 2.02
N PRO A 23 -30.81 27.29 3.13
CA PRO A 23 -29.53 26.62 3.19
C PRO A 23 -29.48 25.50 2.14
N VAL A 24 -28.70 25.73 1.09
CA VAL A 24 -28.37 24.72 0.11
C VAL A 24 -27.55 23.64 0.81
N SER A 25 -28.03 22.41 0.75
CA SER A 25 -27.31 21.23 1.16
C SER A 25 -25.86 21.35 0.67
N THR A 26 -24.94 21.37 1.60
CA THR A 26 -23.52 21.25 1.30
C THR A 26 -23.33 19.93 0.55
N PHE A 27 -23.18 20.01 -0.74
CA PHE A 27 -22.61 18.91 -1.52
C PHE A 27 -21.19 18.72 -0.98
N SER A 28 -21.03 17.75 -0.09
CA SER A 28 -19.70 17.23 0.22
C SER A 28 -19.15 16.67 -1.09
N LEU A 29 -18.18 17.36 -1.65
CA LEU A 29 -17.37 16.79 -2.71
C LEU A 29 -16.89 15.42 -2.23
N PRO A 30 -17.01 14.34 -3.03
CA PRO A 30 -16.43 13.07 -2.65
C PRO A 30 -14.96 13.34 -2.35
N SER A 31 -14.53 12.96 -1.15
CA SER A 31 -13.12 13.02 -0.77
C SER A 31 -12.36 12.29 -1.87
N VAL A 32 -11.46 12.98 -2.56
CA VAL A 32 -10.52 12.35 -3.48
C VAL A 32 -9.70 11.42 -2.61
N GLN A 33 -10.08 10.14 -2.56
CA GLN A 33 -9.28 9.14 -1.89
C GLN A 33 -7.96 9.12 -2.65
N SER A 34 -6.89 9.53 -1.97
CA SER A 34 -5.56 9.48 -2.57
C SER A 34 -5.23 8.04 -2.90
N ALA A 35 -4.79 7.78 -4.12
CA ALA A 35 -4.40 6.46 -4.55
C ALA A 35 -3.36 5.87 -3.59
N ILE A 36 -3.54 4.60 -3.24
CA ILE A 36 -2.61 3.86 -2.38
C ILE A 36 -1.53 3.24 -3.27
N THR A 37 -0.28 3.62 -3.05
CA THR A 37 0.84 3.07 -3.81
C THR A 37 1.38 1.82 -3.11
N VAL A 38 1.26 0.67 -3.77
CA VAL A 38 1.74 -0.64 -3.30
C VAL A 38 2.92 -1.09 -4.15
N LEU A 39 4.03 -1.43 -3.51
CA LEU A 39 5.21 -1.99 -4.19
C LEU A 39 5.29 -3.50 -3.92
N LEU A 40 5.20 -4.30 -4.99
CA LEU A 40 5.41 -5.74 -4.96
C LEU A 40 6.88 -6.07 -5.23
N ILE A 41 7.51 -6.80 -4.32
CA ILE A 41 8.91 -7.20 -4.41
C ILE A 41 9.00 -8.73 -4.44
N ASP A 42 9.28 -9.29 -5.59
CA ASP A 42 9.40 -10.73 -5.81
C ASP A 42 10.26 -11.00 -7.04
N ALA A 43 11.19 -11.93 -6.95
CA ALA A 43 12.03 -12.33 -8.08
C ALA A 43 11.25 -13.09 -9.17
N HIS A 44 10.18 -13.79 -8.77
CA HIS A 44 9.37 -14.60 -9.69
C HIS A 44 8.34 -13.71 -10.41
N LYS A 45 8.58 -13.52 -11.70
CA LYS A 45 7.73 -12.66 -12.55
C LYS A 45 6.25 -13.09 -12.51
N ASP A 46 5.99 -14.39 -12.59
CA ASP A 46 4.61 -14.90 -12.64
C ASP A 46 3.87 -14.65 -11.33
N ASP A 47 4.52 -14.85 -10.18
CA ASP A 47 3.95 -14.51 -8.87
C ASP A 47 3.66 -13.02 -8.78
N ARG A 48 4.61 -12.20 -9.18
CA ARG A 48 4.51 -10.74 -9.14
C ARG A 48 3.33 -10.25 -9.99
N GLN A 49 3.22 -10.73 -11.23
CA GLN A 49 2.10 -10.40 -12.11
C GLN A 49 0.76 -10.90 -11.58
N TYR A 50 0.72 -12.11 -11.02
CA TYR A 50 -0.48 -12.67 -10.42
C TYR A 50 -1.01 -11.77 -9.29
N TRP A 51 -0.14 -11.40 -8.35
CA TRP A 51 -0.55 -10.59 -7.20
C TRP A 51 -0.86 -9.14 -7.60
N ALA A 52 -0.15 -8.56 -8.57
CA ALA A 52 -0.46 -7.25 -9.12
C ALA A 52 -1.88 -7.22 -9.71
N GLN A 53 -2.22 -8.19 -10.54
CA GLN A 53 -3.56 -8.30 -11.11
C GLN A 53 -4.64 -8.47 -10.03
N ARG A 54 -4.39 -9.29 -9.01
CA ARG A 54 -5.34 -9.49 -7.92
C ARG A 54 -5.60 -8.22 -7.15
N LEU A 55 -4.58 -7.43 -6.85
CA LEU A 55 -4.73 -6.14 -6.17
C LEU A 55 -5.53 -5.16 -7.02
N LEU A 56 -5.23 -5.03 -8.31
CA LEU A 56 -5.95 -4.12 -9.22
C LEU A 56 -7.42 -4.51 -9.40
N ILE A 57 -7.75 -5.81 -9.32
CA ILE A 57 -9.14 -6.29 -9.33
C ILE A 57 -9.84 -5.98 -8.00
N SER A 58 -9.14 -6.16 -6.87
CA SER A 58 -9.72 -5.95 -5.54
C SER A 58 -10.01 -4.48 -5.25
N SER A 59 -9.23 -3.56 -5.82
CA SER A 59 -9.44 -2.13 -5.59
C SER A 59 -8.92 -1.24 -6.73
N PRO A 60 -9.76 -0.34 -7.26
CA PRO A 60 -9.35 0.65 -8.27
C PRO A 60 -8.43 1.74 -7.69
N ASP A 61 -8.31 1.83 -6.37
CA ASP A 61 -7.52 2.87 -5.68
C ASP A 61 -6.02 2.56 -5.65
N TYR A 62 -5.62 1.36 -6.08
CA TYR A 62 -4.22 0.96 -6.03
C TYR A 62 -3.43 1.42 -7.26
N VAL A 63 -2.25 1.98 -6.98
CA VAL A 63 -1.14 2.08 -7.93
C VAL A 63 -0.14 1.00 -7.56
N VAL A 64 0.00 -0.01 -8.42
CA VAL A 64 0.89 -1.15 -8.15
C VAL A 64 2.21 -0.94 -8.88
N LEU A 65 3.30 -0.94 -8.13
CA LEU A 65 4.68 -0.91 -8.61
C LEU A 65 5.30 -2.30 -8.41
N GLU A 66 6.27 -2.64 -9.23
CA GLU A 66 6.92 -3.94 -9.19
C GLU A 66 8.45 -3.80 -9.10
N ALA A 67 9.09 -4.68 -8.33
CA ALA A 67 10.54 -4.83 -8.27
C ALA A 67 10.93 -6.30 -8.19
N GLU A 68 12.03 -6.67 -8.86
CA GLU A 68 12.57 -8.04 -8.87
C GLU A 68 13.62 -8.26 -7.80
N THR A 69 14.21 -7.18 -7.29
CA THR A 69 15.33 -7.19 -6.34
C THR A 69 15.09 -6.23 -5.20
N GLY A 70 15.75 -6.47 -4.07
CA GLY A 70 15.71 -5.55 -2.94
C GLY A 70 16.32 -4.20 -3.28
N ALA A 71 17.42 -4.16 -4.02
CA ALA A 71 18.07 -2.92 -4.44
C ALA A 71 17.15 -2.06 -5.33
N ALA A 72 16.45 -2.68 -6.29
CA ALA A 72 15.47 -1.97 -7.14
C ALA A 72 14.32 -1.41 -6.31
N ALA A 73 13.80 -2.20 -5.37
CA ALA A 73 12.74 -1.76 -4.48
C ALA A 73 13.14 -0.57 -3.61
N LEU A 74 14.32 -0.61 -3.01
CA LEU A 74 14.87 0.49 -2.23
C LEU A 74 15.08 1.76 -3.07
N ALA A 75 15.49 1.62 -4.34
CA ALA A 75 15.62 2.75 -5.26
C ALA A 75 14.24 3.38 -5.56
N ILE A 76 13.20 2.57 -5.77
CA ILE A 76 11.83 3.04 -5.96
C ILE A 76 11.36 3.82 -4.72
N CYS A 77 11.53 3.27 -3.52
CA CYS A 77 11.12 3.94 -2.27
C CYS A 77 11.89 5.25 -2.00
N ARG A 78 13.08 5.44 -2.59
CA ARG A 78 13.82 6.73 -2.53
C ARG A 78 13.30 7.76 -3.51
N SER A 79 12.79 7.32 -4.66
CA SER A 79 12.38 8.20 -5.76
C SER A 79 10.94 8.69 -5.64
N GLN A 80 10.09 7.94 -4.96
CA GLN A 80 8.67 8.25 -4.82
C GLN A 80 8.07 7.65 -3.54
N ARG A 81 6.92 8.19 -3.13
CA ARG A 81 6.19 7.68 -1.98
C ARG A 81 5.62 6.29 -2.28
N VAL A 82 5.85 5.38 -1.36
CA VAL A 82 5.23 4.05 -1.33
C VAL A 82 4.50 3.93 0.01
N ASP A 83 3.22 3.58 -0.03
CA ASP A 83 2.41 3.46 1.18
C ASP A 83 2.54 2.07 1.81
N CYS A 84 2.61 1.03 0.97
CA CYS A 84 2.77 -0.35 1.42
C CYS A 84 3.74 -1.12 0.53
N VAL A 85 4.58 -1.94 1.15
CA VAL A 85 5.48 -2.90 0.48
C VAL A 85 4.98 -4.30 0.76
N VAL A 86 4.78 -5.09 -0.31
CA VAL A 86 4.53 -6.53 -0.26
C VAL A 86 5.81 -7.24 -0.66
N LEU A 87 6.42 -7.97 0.26
CA LEU A 87 7.81 -8.39 0.21
C LEU A 87 7.96 -9.92 0.26
N GLU A 88 8.60 -10.50 -0.74
CA GLU A 88 9.03 -11.91 -0.67
C GLU A 88 10.25 -12.06 0.26
N LEU A 89 10.29 -13.18 0.98
CA LEU A 89 11.35 -13.48 1.95
C LEU A 89 12.71 -13.68 1.29
N THR A 90 12.75 -14.32 0.12
CA THR A 90 13.97 -14.67 -0.60
C THR A 90 14.06 -13.85 -1.88
N LEU A 91 15.02 -12.93 -1.93
CA LEU A 91 15.34 -12.14 -3.12
C LEU A 91 16.73 -12.53 -3.65
N PRO A 92 17.03 -12.24 -4.92
CA PRO A 92 18.28 -12.67 -5.53
C PRO A 92 19.52 -11.93 -5.00
N ASP A 93 19.35 -10.72 -4.51
CA ASP A 93 20.42 -9.81 -4.08
C ASP A 93 20.52 -9.64 -2.57
N MET A 94 19.45 -9.91 -1.83
CA MET A 94 19.41 -9.83 -0.37
C MET A 94 18.27 -10.65 0.21
N SER A 95 18.26 -10.88 1.51
CA SER A 95 17.08 -11.44 2.18
C SER A 95 15.98 -10.38 2.36
N GLY A 96 14.71 -10.83 2.41
CA GLY A 96 13.60 -9.94 2.73
C GLY A 96 13.76 -9.26 4.09
N PHE A 97 14.43 -9.90 5.05
CA PHE A 97 14.75 -9.27 6.35
C PHE A 97 15.73 -8.10 6.23
N GLN A 98 16.73 -8.22 5.36
CA GLN A 98 17.66 -7.11 5.08
C GLN A 98 16.91 -5.95 4.41
N ALA A 99 16.03 -6.25 3.46
CA ALA A 99 15.18 -5.25 2.83
C ALA A 99 14.24 -4.59 3.86
N LEU A 100 13.54 -5.37 4.70
CA LEU A 100 12.69 -4.87 5.77
C LEU A 100 13.44 -3.88 6.68
N THR A 101 14.60 -4.27 7.19
CA THR A 101 15.39 -3.43 8.09
C THR A 101 15.74 -2.08 7.47
N GLN A 102 16.02 -2.05 6.16
CA GLN A 102 16.28 -0.81 5.45
C GLN A 102 15.00 0.01 5.24
N LEU A 103 13.89 -0.63 4.86
CA LEU A 103 12.61 0.03 4.62
C LEU A 103 12.02 0.71 5.84
N VAL A 104 12.14 0.09 7.03
CA VAL A 104 11.63 0.65 8.29
C VAL A 104 12.60 1.65 8.93
N SER A 105 13.78 1.85 8.36
CA SER A 105 14.74 2.82 8.85
C SER A 105 14.23 4.26 8.68
N ARG A 106 14.78 5.21 9.45
CA ARG A 106 14.43 6.64 9.35
C ARG A 106 14.77 7.29 8.00
N ALA A 107 15.48 6.58 7.11
CA ALA A 107 15.80 7.06 5.77
C ALA A 107 14.54 7.21 4.89
N TYR A 108 13.46 6.51 5.25
CA TYR A 108 12.17 6.58 4.58
C TYR A 108 11.13 7.11 5.56
N TYR A 109 10.82 8.39 5.52
CA TYR A 109 9.80 8.96 6.39
C TYR A 109 8.73 9.70 5.56
N PRO A 110 7.45 9.33 5.71
CA PRO A 110 6.95 8.20 6.49
C PRO A 110 7.39 6.85 5.91
N ALA A 111 7.78 5.91 6.77
CA ALA A 111 8.15 4.57 6.35
C ALA A 111 6.93 3.84 5.79
N PRO A 112 7.06 3.07 4.72
CA PRO A 112 5.97 2.26 4.19
C PRO A 112 5.57 1.15 5.19
N ALA A 113 4.31 0.75 5.18
CA ALA A 113 3.90 -0.48 5.81
C ALA A 113 4.55 -1.67 5.07
N VAL A 114 5.02 -2.69 5.79
CA VAL A 114 5.64 -3.86 5.16
C VAL A 114 4.88 -5.13 5.50
N ILE A 115 4.47 -5.86 4.47
CA ILE A 115 3.78 -7.15 4.56
C ILE A 115 4.64 -8.20 3.86
N PHE A 116 5.02 -9.27 4.56
CA PHE A 116 5.61 -10.41 3.89
C PHE A 116 4.55 -11.23 3.17
N LEU A 117 4.87 -11.61 1.95
CA LEU A 117 4.08 -12.52 1.13
C LEU A 117 5.01 -13.59 0.56
N SER A 118 5.09 -14.74 1.21
CA SER A 118 6.10 -15.75 0.95
C SER A 118 5.52 -17.14 0.75
N ARG A 119 6.31 -18.01 0.12
CA ARG A 119 6.01 -19.45 0.05
C ARG A 119 6.41 -20.19 1.32
N THR A 120 7.20 -19.57 2.19
CA THR A 120 7.72 -20.18 3.43
C THR A 120 6.64 -20.21 4.51
N THR A 121 6.38 -21.41 5.05
CA THR A 121 5.36 -21.65 6.08
C THR A 121 5.93 -21.73 7.50
N LEU A 122 7.21 -21.45 7.68
CA LEU A 122 7.88 -21.59 8.98
C LEU A 122 7.47 -20.48 9.94
N GLN A 123 6.77 -20.83 11.01
CA GLN A 123 6.29 -19.90 12.03
C GLN A 123 7.41 -19.00 12.61
N PRO A 124 8.64 -19.50 12.91
CA PRO A 124 9.72 -18.63 13.38
C PRO A 124 10.08 -17.48 12.44
N MET A 125 9.87 -17.65 11.13
CA MET A 125 10.08 -16.57 10.15
C MET A 125 9.01 -15.48 10.27
N ALA A 126 7.76 -15.88 10.47
CA ALA A 126 6.67 -14.93 10.70
C ALA A 126 6.90 -14.13 12.00
N ASP A 127 7.25 -14.81 13.08
CA ASP A 127 7.52 -14.17 14.37
C ASP A 127 8.69 -13.18 14.27
N LEU A 128 9.75 -13.55 13.55
CA LEU A 128 10.90 -12.69 13.32
C LEU A 128 10.53 -11.47 12.46
N ALA A 129 9.71 -11.64 11.42
CA ALA A 129 9.24 -10.55 10.59
C ALA A 129 8.46 -9.51 11.41
N MET A 130 7.51 -9.98 12.22
CA MET A 130 6.71 -9.11 13.09
C MET A 130 7.55 -8.36 14.11
N LYS A 131 8.53 -9.03 14.73
CA LYS A 131 9.47 -8.40 15.68
C LYS A 131 10.34 -7.32 15.04
N ASN A 132 10.63 -7.45 13.75
CA ASN A 132 11.44 -6.49 13.00
C ASN A 132 10.61 -5.39 12.30
N GLY A 133 9.31 -5.29 12.58
CA GLY A 133 8.48 -4.18 12.14
C GLY A 133 7.60 -4.44 10.93
N ALA A 134 7.49 -5.70 10.48
CA ALA A 134 6.45 -6.07 9.51
C ALA A 134 5.06 -6.00 10.15
N GLN A 135 4.05 -5.61 9.38
CA GLN A 135 2.66 -5.52 9.82
C GLN A 135 1.89 -6.83 9.62
N ALA A 136 2.34 -7.68 8.70
CA ALA A 136 1.77 -9.01 8.49
C ALA A 136 2.80 -9.95 7.84
N TYR A 137 2.56 -11.26 8.00
CA TYR A 137 3.24 -12.32 7.27
C TYR A 137 2.18 -13.25 6.66
N LEU A 138 2.14 -13.35 5.35
CA LEU A 138 1.14 -14.08 4.60
C LEU A 138 1.82 -15.18 3.78
N ILE A 139 1.14 -16.34 3.67
CA ILE A 139 1.62 -17.49 2.91
C ILE A 139 0.87 -17.54 1.58
N LYS A 140 1.59 -17.46 0.45
CA LYS A 140 1.03 -17.37 -0.90
C LYS A 140 -0.02 -18.44 -1.20
N SER A 141 0.21 -19.68 -0.75
CA SER A 141 -0.70 -20.80 -0.98
C SER A 141 -1.97 -20.77 -0.12
N HIS A 142 -2.04 -19.93 0.90
CA HIS A 142 -3.12 -19.91 1.88
C HIS A 142 -4.02 -18.68 1.78
N ILE A 143 -3.75 -17.78 0.86
CA ILE A 143 -4.50 -16.53 0.75
C ILE A 143 -5.02 -16.26 -0.66
N SER A 144 -6.05 -15.44 -0.73
CA SER A 144 -6.59 -14.83 -1.95
C SER A 144 -6.15 -13.38 -2.09
N GLY A 145 -6.46 -12.76 -3.24
CA GLY A 145 -6.26 -11.33 -3.47
C GLY A 145 -6.99 -10.47 -2.43
N ASP A 146 -8.21 -10.86 -2.05
CA ASP A 146 -9.02 -10.13 -1.04
C ASP A 146 -8.40 -10.22 0.36
N ASN A 147 -7.71 -11.32 0.69
CA ASN A 147 -6.97 -11.42 1.94
C ASN A 147 -5.77 -10.48 1.94
N LEU A 148 -5.07 -10.36 0.82
CA LEU A 148 -3.94 -9.44 0.67
C LEU A 148 -4.42 -7.99 0.74
N ASP A 149 -5.50 -7.63 0.02
CA ASP A 149 -6.12 -6.29 0.10
C ASP A 149 -6.48 -5.92 1.54
N ARG A 150 -7.17 -6.82 2.25
CA ARG A 150 -7.55 -6.61 3.65
C ARG A 150 -6.33 -6.40 4.55
N ALA A 151 -5.25 -7.13 4.33
CA ALA A 151 -4.02 -6.99 5.09
C ALA A 151 -3.36 -5.62 4.82
N ILE A 152 -3.32 -5.17 3.56
CA ILE A 152 -2.79 -3.86 3.18
C ILE A 152 -3.60 -2.75 3.86
N ARG A 153 -4.93 -2.76 3.75
CA ARG A 153 -5.79 -1.75 4.36
C ARG A 153 -5.65 -1.72 5.88
N LYS A 154 -5.54 -2.90 6.52
CA LYS A 154 -5.30 -2.99 7.96
C LYS A 154 -3.93 -2.40 8.35
N ALA A 155 -2.90 -2.66 7.57
CA ALA A 155 -1.56 -2.14 7.83
C ALA A 155 -1.47 -0.61 7.66
N LEU A 156 -2.30 -0.03 6.78
CA LEU A 156 -2.38 1.41 6.52
C LEU A 156 -3.36 2.16 7.43
N ALA A 157 -4.19 1.44 8.20
CA ALA A 157 -5.14 2.07 9.11
C ALA A 157 -4.39 2.84 10.21
N PRO A 158 -4.88 4.04 10.61
CA PRO A 158 -4.28 4.79 11.71
C PRO A 158 -4.24 3.95 12.98
N VAL A 159 -3.10 3.96 13.67
CA VAL A 159 -2.95 3.32 14.98
C VAL A 159 -3.87 4.07 15.97
N GLY A 160 -5.06 3.56 16.22
CA GLY A 160 -6.03 4.21 17.11
C GLY A 160 -7.49 3.84 16.90
N SER A 161 -7.85 3.20 15.79
CA SER A 161 -9.26 2.86 15.52
C SER A 161 -9.75 1.54 16.17
N SER A 162 -8.96 0.91 17.05
CA SER A 162 -9.29 -0.38 17.67
C SER A 162 -9.52 -0.34 19.17
N HIS A 163 -9.94 0.79 19.74
CA HIS A 163 -10.38 0.87 21.14
C HIS A 163 -11.80 1.43 21.25
N GLU A 164 -12.75 0.78 20.62
CA GLU A 164 -14.12 0.84 21.12
C GLU A 164 -14.27 -0.28 22.16
N LYS A 165 -14.00 0.10 23.41
CA LYS A 165 -14.36 -0.73 24.57
C LYS A 165 -15.89 -0.84 24.59
N LEU A 166 -16.42 -2.03 24.29
CA LEU A 166 -17.73 -2.40 24.76
C LEU A 166 -17.70 -2.42 26.30
N VAL A 167 -18.14 -1.35 26.92
CA VAL A 167 -18.60 -1.38 28.30
C VAL A 167 -20.06 -1.82 28.22
N ALA A 168 -20.32 -3.10 28.40
CA ALA A 168 -21.65 -3.60 28.71
C ALA A 168 -21.90 -3.35 30.19
N THR A 169 -22.97 -2.59 30.44
CA THR A 169 -23.60 -2.45 31.77
C THR A 169 -24.46 -3.66 32.02
#